data_201fcb9f2828b4f51969f93b184cd654
#
_entry.id   201fcb9f2828b4f51969f93b184cd654
#
_cell.length_a   1.000
_cell.length_b   1.000
_cell.length_c   1.000
_cell.angle_alpha   90.00
_cell.angle_beta   90.00
_cell.angle_gamma   90.00
#
_symmetry.space_group_name_H-M   'P 1'
#
loop_
_entity.id
_entity.type
_entity.pdbx_description
1 polymer ?
#
loop_
_entity_poly.entity_id
_entity_poly.type
_entity_poly.pdbx_seq_one_letter_code
_entity_poly.pdbx_strand_id
1 'polypeptide(L)'
;MTLDTLIDSGKRFLLFGGKGGVGKTSCAAAASVWAASRGYDVLAISTDPAHSLGVIFEQKIGSEVKAIKGVKNLSGLEIDPKVAYRQLQGELSKKSTEDLSSFGIESISDLDMGSPPGADEALAFAKVLEYIEKPDHDLIIFDTAPTGHTLRLLSLPDVLNSWLGKMIKLRYTMGRIWGGLKSLVGRDTDERDESGKALEKLKATVEKARVELSNKDRTSFVPVMIPEAMAVEQTEMLLTALYEFEIPVSNMIVNMILPQEVSCKFCESRKAMQDRHLKEIRRLYSDQFRLTELPLLDSEVRGIDQIIHLTKFLFEK
;
A
#
# COMPACT_ATOMS: atom_id res chain seq x y z
N MET A 1 -10.44 6.25 -20.68
CA MET A 1 -9.10 6.83 -20.49
C MET A 1 -8.12 5.69 -20.45
N THR A 2 -7.11 5.63 -21.31
CA THR A 2 -6.08 4.58 -21.32
C THR A 2 -5.12 4.79 -20.15
N LEU A 3 -4.24 3.83 -19.84
CA LEU A 3 -3.37 3.94 -18.67
C LEU A 3 -2.32 5.06 -18.84
N ASP A 4 -1.85 5.28 -20.08
CA ASP A 4 -1.00 6.40 -20.47
C ASP A 4 -1.70 7.75 -20.21
N THR A 5 -2.92 7.91 -20.74
CA THR A 5 -3.71 9.12 -20.51
C THR A 5 -4.07 9.31 -19.05
N LEU A 6 -4.19 8.24 -18.26
CA LEU A 6 -4.39 8.32 -16.82
C LEU A 6 -3.18 8.99 -16.13
N ILE A 7 -1.96 8.57 -16.47
CA ILE A 7 -0.74 9.18 -15.93
C ILE A 7 -0.60 10.63 -16.43
N ASP A 8 -0.76 10.85 -17.73
CA ASP A 8 -0.63 12.18 -18.36
C ASP A 8 -1.74 13.16 -17.91
N SER A 9 -2.81 12.69 -17.25
CA SER A 9 -3.87 13.55 -16.69
C SER A 9 -3.47 14.28 -15.41
N GLY A 10 -2.22 14.15 -14.94
CA GLY A 10 -1.71 14.82 -13.75
C GLY A 10 -2.06 14.10 -12.44
N LYS A 11 -2.37 12.79 -12.51
CA LYS A 11 -2.49 11.97 -11.29
C LYS A 11 -1.17 11.99 -10.52
N ARG A 12 -1.29 12.13 -9.23
CA ARG A 12 -0.16 12.10 -8.32
C ARG A 12 0.04 10.74 -7.68
N PHE A 13 -1.05 10.00 -7.52
CA PHE A 13 -1.04 8.71 -6.85
C PHE A 13 -1.71 7.65 -7.72
N LEU A 14 -0.97 6.58 -8.02
CA LEU A 14 -1.50 5.38 -8.64
C LEU A 14 -1.29 4.20 -7.70
N LEU A 15 -2.37 3.47 -7.42
CA LEU A 15 -2.34 2.32 -6.53
C LEU A 15 -2.66 1.06 -7.34
N PHE A 16 -1.75 0.10 -7.36
CA PHE A 16 -1.97 -1.21 -7.97
C PHE A 16 -2.34 -2.22 -6.89
N GLY A 17 -3.51 -2.84 -7.00
CA GLY A 17 -4.00 -3.82 -6.03
C GLY A 17 -4.72 -4.99 -6.67
N GLY A 18 -4.92 -6.05 -5.90
CA GLY A 18 -5.56 -7.28 -6.35
C GLY A 18 -5.07 -8.50 -5.58
N LYS A 19 -5.52 -9.69 -5.96
CA LYS A 19 -5.14 -10.98 -5.36
C LYS A 19 -3.63 -11.22 -5.41
N GLY A 20 -3.09 -12.04 -4.52
CA GLY A 20 -1.70 -12.51 -4.59
C GLY A 20 -1.41 -13.24 -5.91
N GLY A 21 -0.25 -12.96 -6.52
CA GLY A 21 0.22 -13.65 -7.73
C GLY A 21 -0.39 -13.18 -9.07
N VAL A 22 -1.22 -12.14 -9.10
CA VAL A 22 -1.82 -11.63 -10.35
C VAL A 22 -0.91 -10.70 -11.15
N GLY A 23 0.28 -10.35 -10.64
CA GLY A 23 1.23 -9.47 -11.33
C GLY A 23 1.12 -7.99 -10.98
N LYS A 24 0.61 -7.63 -9.79
CA LYS A 24 0.54 -6.24 -9.31
C LYS A 24 1.89 -5.54 -9.38
N THR A 25 2.91 -6.14 -8.76
CA THR A 25 4.27 -5.59 -8.71
C THR A 25 4.85 -5.39 -10.12
N SER A 26 4.62 -6.34 -11.03
CA SER A 26 5.06 -6.23 -12.43
C SER A 26 4.39 -5.05 -13.14
N CYS A 27 3.08 -4.88 -12.94
CA CYS A 27 2.34 -3.76 -13.53
C CYS A 27 2.75 -2.41 -12.92
N ALA A 28 2.94 -2.35 -11.59
CA ALA A 28 3.40 -1.15 -10.89
C ALA A 28 4.83 -0.77 -11.32
N ALA A 29 5.74 -1.74 -11.41
CA ALA A 29 7.10 -1.51 -11.90
C ALA A 29 7.12 -1.03 -13.36
N ALA A 30 6.31 -1.65 -14.24
CA ALA A 30 6.20 -1.23 -15.63
C ALA A 30 5.64 0.20 -15.74
N ALA A 31 4.61 0.53 -14.98
CA ALA A 31 4.05 1.89 -14.93
C ALA A 31 5.09 2.90 -14.42
N SER A 32 5.89 2.53 -13.42
CA SER A 32 6.94 3.39 -12.88
C SER A 32 8.04 3.66 -13.89
N VAL A 33 8.52 2.63 -14.58
CA VAL A 33 9.56 2.75 -15.62
C VAL A 33 9.06 3.56 -16.81
N TRP A 34 7.82 3.32 -17.24
CA TRP A 34 7.23 4.07 -18.35
C TRP A 34 7.07 5.56 -18.01
N ALA A 35 6.53 5.89 -16.84
CA ALA A 35 6.36 7.29 -16.42
C ALA A 35 7.72 8.00 -16.27
N ALA A 36 8.71 7.33 -15.65
CA ALA A 36 10.06 7.87 -15.52
C ALA A 36 10.73 8.12 -16.88
N SER A 37 10.50 7.24 -17.88
CA SER A 37 11.00 7.43 -19.27
C SER A 37 10.38 8.63 -19.97
N ARG A 38 9.19 9.05 -19.53
CA ARG A 38 8.48 10.26 -20.02
C ARG A 38 8.94 11.55 -19.29
N GLY A 39 9.83 11.44 -18.34
CA GLY A 39 10.43 12.57 -17.63
C GLY A 39 9.79 12.90 -16.30
N TYR A 40 8.77 12.14 -15.85
CA TYR A 40 8.22 12.28 -14.50
C TYR A 40 9.25 11.86 -13.46
N ASP A 41 9.34 12.59 -12.36
CA ASP A 41 10.04 12.14 -11.16
C ASP A 41 9.14 11.18 -10.39
N VAL A 42 9.51 9.89 -10.38
CA VAL A 42 8.65 8.79 -9.92
C VAL A 42 9.22 8.13 -8.67
N LEU A 43 8.35 7.95 -7.67
CA LEU A 43 8.62 7.11 -6.51
C LEU A 43 7.74 5.85 -6.55
N ALA A 44 8.35 4.68 -6.69
CA ALA A 44 7.67 3.39 -6.53
C ALA A 44 7.75 2.94 -5.08
N ILE A 45 6.61 2.72 -4.44
CA ILE A 45 6.52 2.26 -3.04
C ILE A 45 5.84 0.89 -3.01
N SER A 46 6.52 -0.12 -2.43
CA SER A 46 5.88 -1.40 -2.11
C SER A 46 5.57 -1.50 -0.63
N THR A 47 4.36 -1.94 -0.32
CA THR A 47 3.92 -2.32 1.03
C THR A 47 3.78 -3.83 1.19
N ASP A 48 4.23 -4.61 0.19
CA ASP A 48 4.24 -6.06 0.23
C ASP A 48 5.44 -6.54 1.08
N PRO A 49 5.20 -7.28 2.18
CA PRO A 49 6.27 -7.78 3.04
C PRO A 49 7.23 -8.77 2.35
N ALA A 50 6.89 -9.25 1.17
CA ALA A 50 7.74 -10.15 0.38
C ALA A 50 8.91 -9.45 -0.36
N HIS A 51 9.11 -8.14 -0.15
CA HIS A 51 10.15 -7.34 -0.84
C HIS A 51 10.13 -7.49 -2.37
N SER A 52 8.93 -7.52 -2.92
CA SER A 52 8.67 -7.86 -4.31
C SER A 52 9.24 -6.85 -5.30
N LEU A 53 9.36 -5.57 -4.89
CA LEU A 53 9.90 -4.51 -5.74
C LEU A 53 11.43 -4.67 -5.95
N GLY A 54 12.17 -5.03 -4.90
CA GLY A 54 13.61 -5.33 -5.01
C GLY A 54 13.89 -6.56 -5.87
N VAL A 55 13.02 -7.58 -5.78
CA VAL A 55 13.13 -8.78 -6.61
C VAL A 55 12.91 -8.45 -8.09
N ILE A 56 11.86 -7.68 -8.42
CA ILE A 56 11.54 -7.38 -9.82
C ILE A 56 12.57 -6.47 -10.49
N PHE A 57 13.15 -5.52 -9.75
CA PHE A 57 14.24 -4.67 -10.24
C PHE A 57 15.64 -5.31 -10.15
N GLU A 58 15.75 -6.50 -9.53
CA GLU A 58 17.05 -7.15 -9.25
C GLU A 58 18.02 -6.27 -8.45
N GLN A 59 17.49 -5.48 -7.54
CA GLN A 59 18.25 -4.50 -6.76
C GLN A 59 17.80 -4.52 -5.30
N LYS A 60 18.73 -4.25 -4.39
CA LYS A 60 18.39 -4.09 -2.97
C LYS A 60 17.82 -2.68 -2.75
N ILE A 61 16.50 -2.58 -2.57
CA ILE A 61 15.79 -1.32 -2.30
C ILE A 61 15.81 -1.06 -0.79
N GLY A 62 14.93 -1.66 -0.01
CA GLY A 62 14.85 -1.48 1.45
C GLY A 62 14.02 -0.28 1.88
N SER A 63 14.11 0.10 3.17
CA SER A 63 13.20 1.02 3.85
C SER A 63 13.54 2.52 3.71
N GLU A 64 14.48 2.86 2.85
CA GLU A 64 14.84 4.24 2.50
C GLU A 64 14.65 4.46 1.00
N VAL A 65 14.32 5.69 0.59
CA VAL A 65 14.18 6.04 -0.82
C VAL A 65 15.54 5.89 -1.51
N LYS A 66 15.60 5.06 -2.54
CA LYS A 66 16.81 4.80 -3.34
C LYS A 66 16.52 4.91 -4.83
N ALA A 67 17.43 5.57 -5.56
CA ALA A 67 17.36 5.58 -7.00
C ALA A 67 17.49 4.16 -7.58
N ILE A 68 16.62 3.83 -8.54
CA ILE A 68 16.67 2.56 -9.29
C ILE A 68 17.75 2.68 -10.36
N LYS A 69 18.80 1.86 -10.25
CA LYS A 69 19.89 1.85 -11.22
C LYS A 69 19.38 1.41 -12.60
N GLY A 70 19.78 2.12 -13.62
CA GLY A 70 19.40 1.84 -15.00
C GLY A 70 18.11 2.55 -15.46
N VAL A 71 17.38 3.23 -14.56
CA VAL A 71 16.21 4.04 -14.91
C VAL A 71 16.37 5.44 -14.32
N LYS A 72 16.49 6.44 -15.18
CA LYS A 72 16.57 7.84 -14.74
C LYS A 72 15.20 8.30 -14.19
N ASN A 73 15.21 9.17 -13.19
CA ASN A 73 14.01 9.74 -12.55
C ASN A 73 13.11 8.68 -11.87
N LEU A 74 13.64 7.52 -11.51
CA LEU A 74 12.91 6.52 -10.75
C LEU A 74 13.61 6.22 -9.43
N SER A 75 12.86 6.32 -8.36
CA SER A 75 13.26 5.89 -7.02
C SER A 75 12.33 4.79 -6.52
N GLY A 76 12.83 3.95 -5.63
CA GLY A 76 12.07 2.85 -5.01
C GLY A 76 12.18 2.85 -3.51
N LEU A 77 11.14 2.36 -2.85
CA LEU A 77 11.03 2.20 -1.41
C LEU A 77 10.22 0.94 -1.08
N GLU A 78 10.68 0.14 -0.13
CA GLU A 78 9.96 -1.00 0.43
C GLU A 78 9.66 -0.75 1.90
N ILE A 79 8.39 -0.76 2.26
CA ILE A 79 7.94 -0.57 3.64
C ILE A 79 7.57 -1.92 4.23
N ASP A 80 8.41 -2.41 5.15
CA ASP A 80 8.12 -3.61 5.94
C ASP A 80 7.35 -3.19 7.21
N PRO A 81 6.09 -3.62 7.37
CA PRO A 81 5.28 -3.32 8.55
C PRO A 81 5.96 -3.70 9.87
N LYS A 82 6.66 -4.83 9.91
CA LYS A 82 7.35 -5.32 11.11
C LYS A 82 8.56 -4.46 11.46
N VAL A 83 9.28 -3.96 10.46
CA VAL A 83 10.43 -3.07 10.67
C VAL A 83 9.95 -1.71 11.15
N ALA A 84 8.89 -1.14 10.54
CA ALA A 84 8.28 0.11 10.95
C ALA A 84 7.81 0.06 12.42
N TYR A 85 7.19 -1.06 12.82
CA TYR A 85 6.77 -1.29 14.21
C TYR A 85 7.95 -1.35 15.19
N ARG A 86 9.00 -2.10 14.87
CA ARG A 86 10.22 -2.18 15.72
C ARG A 86 10.92 -0.83 15.87
N GLN A 87 10.98 -0.05 14.80
CA GLN A 87 11.58 1.30 14.85
C GLN A 87 10.81 2.20 15.81
N LEU A 88 9.47 2.20 15.73
CA LEU A 88 8.64 2.98 16.67
C LEU A 88 8.77 2.50 18.11
N GLN A 89 8.77 1.17 18.34
CA GLN A 89 9.03 0.63 19.67
C GLN A 89 10.39 1.07 20.20
N GLY A 90 11.44 1.07 19.36
CA GLY A 90 12.78 1.52 19.72
C GLY A 90 12.84 3.02 20.05
N GLU A 91 12.09 3.86 19.35
CA GLU A 91 12.00 5.30 19.64
C GLU A 91 11.22 5.58 20.93
N LEU A 92 10.11 4.87 21.14
CA LEU A 92 9.33 4.95 22.37
C LEU A 92 10.13 4.43 23.58
N SER A 93 10.88 3.33 23.41
CA SER A 93 11.72 2.78 24.47
C SER A 93 12.88 3.70 24.85
N LYS A 94 13.51 4.39 23.89
CA LYS A 94 14.60 5.34 24.17
C LYS A 94 14.10 6.56 24.96
N LYS A 95 12.90 7.05 24.70
CA LYS A 95 12.29 8.16 25.43
C LYS A 95 11.76 7.75 26.81
N SER A 96 11.40 6.47 26.99
CA SER A 96 10.80 5.98 28.22
C SER A 96 11.81 5.39 29.22
N THR A 97 13.01 5.00 28.79
CA THR A 97 14.01 4.33 29.65
C THR A 97 14.60 5.23 30.71
N GLU A 98 14.67 6.55 30.49
CA GLU A 98 15.15 7.49 31.51
C GLU A 98 14.14 7.69 32.66
N ASP A 99 12.84 7.52 32.37
CA ASP A 99 11.78 7.70 33.38
C ASP A 99 11.34 6.40 34.05
N LEU A 100 11.37 5.25 33.36
CA LEU A 100 10.91 3.96 33.88
C LEU A 100 11.90 3.26 34.78
N SER A 101 13.21 3.48 34.59
CA SER A 101 14.26 2.94 35.45
C SER A 101 14.18 3.51 36.89
N SER A 102 13.63 4.71 37.06
CA SER A 102 13.36 5.31 38.38
C SER A 102 12.21 4.62 39.14
N PHE A 103 11.41 3.78 38.48
CA PHE A 103 10.27 3.05 39.06
C PHE A 103 10.48 1.54 39.13
N GLY A 104 11.70 1.02 38.85
CA GLY A 104 12.04 -0.40 38.95
C GLY A 104 11.45 -1.29 37.86
N ILE A 105 11.01 -0.71 36.73
CA ILE A 105 10.56 -1.44 35.54
C ILE A 105 11.71 -1.47 34.54
N GLU A 106 12.40 -2.62 34.46
CA GLU A 106 13.64 -2.73 33.68
C GLU A 106 13.42 -2.82 32.16
N SER A 107 12.22 -3.10 31.67
CA SER A 107 11.89 -2.97 30.24
C SER A 107 10.39 -2.99 29.93
N ILE A 108 9.97 -2.26 28.89
CA ILE A 108 8.60 -2.32 28.31
C ILE A 108 8.35 -3.71 27.67
N SER A 109 9.39 -4.51 27.42
CA SER A 109 9.28 -5.87 26.90
C SER A 109 8.59 -6.84 27.88
N ASP A 110 8.55 -6.52 29.18
CA ASP A 110 7.89 -7.35 30.21
C ASP A 110 6.36 -7.08 30.30
N LEU A 111 5.90 -6.01 29.69
CA LEU A 111 4.49 -5.80 29.40
C LEU A 111 4.20 -6.49 28.04
N ASP A 112 3.96 -7.80 28.08
CA ASP A 112 3.46 -8.59 26.94
C ASP A 112 2.02 -8.17 26.57
N MET A 113 1.86 -6.89 26.27
CA MET A 113 0.68 -6.36 25.60
C MET A 113 0.87 -6.62 24.12
N GLY A 114 0.52 -7.84 23.71
CA GLY A 114 0.57 -8.26 22.32
C GLY A 114 0.08 -7.13 21.41
N SER A 115 0.82 -6.83 20.36
CA SER A 115 0.41 -5.83 19.36
C SER A 115 -1.06 -5.99 19.04
N PRO A 116 -1.89 -4.95 19.13
CA PRO A 116 -3.25 -5.04 18.65
C PRO A 116 -3.22 -5.52 17.19
N PRO A 117 -4.09 -6.45 16.79
CA PRO A 117 -4.15 -6.88 15.40
C PRO A 117 -4.25 -5.67 14.46
N GLY A 118 -3.32 -5.54 13.51
CA GLY A 118 -3.28 -4.44 12.55
C GLY A 118 -2.44 -3.22 12.96
N ALA A 119 -1.76 -3.24 14.13
CA ALA A 119 -0.87 -2.14 14.53
C ALA A 119 0.34 -2.02 13.61
N ASP A 120 0.88 -3.14 13.15
CA ASP A 120 2.04 -3.19 12.24
C ASP A 120 1.69 -2.56 10.90
N GLU A 121 0.52 -2.89 10.35
CA GLU A 121 0.02 -2.31 9.12
C GLU A 121 -0.31 -0.82 9.26
N ALA A 122 -0.89 -0.42 10.40
CA ALA A 122 -1.19 0.98 10.69
C ALA A 122 0.07 1.84 10.69
N LEU A 123 1.17 1.32 11.23
CA LEU A 123 2.45 2.02 11.28
C LEU A 123 3.16 2.06 9.93
N ALA A 124 3.11 0.97 9.16
CA ALA A 124 3.59 0.97 7.78
C ALA A 124 2.85 2.03 6.95
N PHE A 125 1.54 2.14 7.15
CA PHE A 125 0.74 3.15 6.48
C PHE A 125 1.07 4.57 6.98
N ALA A 126 1.27 4.79 8.27
CA ALA A 126 1.70 6.09 8.77
C ALA A 126 2.99 6.57 8.07
N LYS A 127 3.91 5.63 7.77
CA LYS A 127 5.11 5.93 6.99
C LYS A 127 4.80 6.24 5.51
N VAL A 128 3.84 5.54 4.91
CA VAL A 128 3.31 5.87 3.57
C VAL A 128 2.73 7.28 3.53
N LEU A 129 1.99 7.67 4.59
CA LEU A 129 1.38 9.00 4.70
C LEU A 129 2.40 10.13 4.65
N GLU A 130 3.62 9.94 5.16
CA GLU A 130 4.69 10.93 5.08
C GLU A 130 5.04 11.25 3.62
N TYR A 131 5.00 10.26 2.72
CA TYR A 131 5.24 10.47 1.28
C TYR A 131 4.04 11.06 0.55
N ILE A 132 2.82 10.83 1.04
CA ILE A 132 1.62 11.49 0.51
C ILE A 132 1.62 12.99 0.85
N GLU A 133 2.12 13.38 2.03
CA GLU A 133 2.22 14.77 2.45
C GLU A 133 3.39 15.54 1.79
N LYS A 134 4.46 14.83 1.37
CA LYS A 134 5.65 15.47 0.79
C LYS A 134 5.50 15.66 -0.73
N PRO A 135 5.64 16.87 -1.25
CA PRO A 135 5.48 17.16 -2.69
C PRO A 135 6.73 16.84 -3.53
N ASP A 136 7.63 15.98 -3.05
CA ASP A 136 8.99 15.82 -3.60
C ASP A 136 9.04 15.01 -4.92
N HIS A 137 7.94 14.36 -5.34
CA HIS A 137 7.86 13.58 -6.58
C HIS A 137 6.63 13.96 -7.39
N ASP A 138 6.73 13.89 -8.72
CA ASP A 138 5.61 14.17 -9.63
C ASP A 138 4.53 13.07 -9.54
N LEU A 139 4.96 11.82 -9.43
CA LEU A 139 4.10 10.65 -9.40
C LEU A 139 4.58 9.63 -8.37
N ILE A 140 3.68 9.18 -7.51
CA ILE A 140 3.93 8.08 -6.57
C ILE A 140 3.09 6.88 -6.97
N ILE A 141 3.75 5.74 -7.19
CA ILE A 141 3.12 4.48 -7.57
C ILE A 141 3.22 3.49 -6.42
N PHE A 142 2.08 3.04 -5.94
CA PHE A 142 1.99 2.07 -4.87
C PHE A 142 1.76 0.66 -5.41
N ASP A 143 2.67 -0.25 -5.11
CA ASP A 143 2.47 -1.70 -5.18
C ASP A 143 1.92 -2.15 -3.83
N THR A 144 0.63 -2.46 -3.78
CA THR A 144 -0.04 -2.75 -2.52
C THR A 144 -0.03 -4.26 -2.21
N ALA A 145 0.04 -4.60 -0.93
CA ALA A 145 -0.11 -5.97 -0.46
C ALA A 145 -1.44 -6.61 -0.91
N PRO A 146 -1.57 -7.94 -0.92
CA PRO A 146 -2.81 -8.63 -1.34
C PRO A 146 -4.06 -8.13 -0.61
N THR A 147 -5.17 -8.08 -1.31
CA THR A 147 -6.48 -7.45 -1.02
C THR A 147 -6.94 -7.29 0.44
N GLY A 148 -6.67 -8.25 1.32
CA GLY A 148 -7.10 -8.18 2.72
C GLY A 148 -6.35 -7.14 3.57
N HIS A 149 -5.09 -6.85 3.24
CA HIS A 149 -4.27 -5.86 3.96
C HIS A 149 -4.44 -4.45 3.39
N THR A 150 -4.56 -4.31 2.07
CA THR A 150 -4.79 -3.00 1.42
C THR A 150 -6.09 -2.36 1.88
N LEU A 151 -7.17 -3.15 2.00
CA LEU A 151 -8.46 -2.65 2.48
C LEU A 151 -8.42 -2.25 3.96
N ARG A 152 -7.65 -2.95 4.79
CA ARG A 152 -7.41 -2.54 6.18
C ARG A 152 -6.65 -1.21 6.27
N LEU A 153 -5.76 -0.93 5.33
CA LEU A 153 -5.09 0.38 5.24
C LEU A 153 -6.08 1.52 4.96
N LEU A 154 -7.11 1.25 4.16
CA LEU A 154 -8.16 2.22 3.84
C LEU A 154 -9.18 2.40 4.98
N SER A 155 -9.36 1.38 5.82
CA SER A 155 -10.20 1.45 7.04
C SER A 155 -9.45 1.98 8.28
N LEU A 156 -8.18 2.37 8.12
CA LEU A 156 -7.34 2.84 9.22
C LEU A 156 -7.91 4.02 10.01
N PRO A 157 -8.60 5.01 9.42
CA PRO A 157 -9.20 6.07 10.22
C PRO A 157 -10.12 5.52 11.31
N ASP A 158 -10.94 4.52 10.99
CA ASP A 158 -11.88 3.93 11.93
C ASP A 158 -11.18 3.02 12.95
N VAL A 159 -10.20 2.23 12.51
CA VAL A 159 -9.37 1.39 13.37
C VAL A 159 -8.53 2.25 14.31
N LEU A 160 -7.88 3.30 13.81
CA LEU A 160 -7.13 4.25 14.63
C LEU A 160 -8.04 4.99 15.61
N ASN A 161 -9.19 5.50 15.19
CA ASN A 161 -10.13 6.15 16.08
C ASN A 161 -10.62 5.20 17.20
N SER A 162 -10.90 3.93 16.86
CA SER A 162 -11.27 2.91 17.84
C SER A 162 -10.12 2.56 18.78
N TRP A 163 -8.90 2.41 18.26
CA TRP A 163 -7.69 2.12 19.05
C TRP A 163 -7.30 3.31 19.93
N LEU A 164 -7.33 4.52 19.38
CA LEU A 164 -7.11 5.76 20.10
C LEU A 164 -8.12 5.94 21.22
N GLY A 165 -9.40 5.66 20.97
CA GLY A 165 -10.45 5.69 21.98
C GLY A 165 -10.19 4.69 23.12
N LYS A 166 -9.66 3.50 22.80
CA LYS A 166 -9.26 2.49 23.81
C LYS A 166 -8.01 2.93 24.59
N MET A 167 -7.00 3.47 23.93
CA MET A 167 -5.78 3.99 24.58
C MET A 167 -6.09 5.16 25.50
N ILE A 168 -6.94 6.09 25.06
CA ILE A 168 -7.40 7.22 25.90
C ILE A 168 -8.18 6.69 27.11
N LYS A 169 -9.11 5.73 26.92
CA LYS A 169 -9.85 5.11 28.03
C LYS A 169 -8.91 4.37 28.99
N LEU A 170 -7.97 3.59 28.50
CA LEU A 170 -6.99 2.88 29.32
C LEU A 170 -6.16 3.87 30.16
N ARG A 171 -5.70 4.96 29.53
CA ARG A 171 -4.97 6.03 30.20
C ARG A 171 -5.84 6.75 31.28
N TYR A 172 -7.12 7.02 31.00
CA TYR A 172 -8.04 7.57 31.99
C TYR A 172 -8.26 6.62 33.16
N THR A 173 -8.39 5.33 32.91
CA THR A 173 -8.60 4.30 33.94
C THR A 173 -7.35 4.13 34.79
N MET A 174 -6.17 4.03 34.19
CA MET A 174 -4.88 3.97 34.90
C MET A 174 -4.59 5.29 35.63
N GLY A 175 -4.88 6.44 35.03
CA GLY A 175 -4.72 7.75 35.65
C GLY A 175 -5.59 7.95 36.89
N ARG A 176 -6.78 7.35 36.97
CA ARG A 176 -7.63 7.35 38.19
C ARG A 176 -7.07 6.46 39.30
N ILE A 177 -6.47 5.32 38.95
CA ILE A 177 -5.84 4.41 39.91
C ILE A 177 -4.54 5.05 40.46
N TRP A 178 -3.77 5.73 39.62
CA TRP A 178 -2.49 6.37 39.98
C TRP A 178 -2.64 7.81 40.49
N GLY A 179 -3.73 8.49 40.12
CA GLY A 179 -4.05 9.85 40.65
C GLY A 179 -4.26 9.89 42.16
N GLY A 180 -4.67 8.77 42.75
CA GLY A 180 -4.76 8.61 44.20
C GLY A 180 -3.39 8.54 44.90
N LEU A 181 -2.33 8.14 44.19
CA LEU A 181 -0.97 8.04 44.72
C LEU A 181 -0.15 9.32 44.47
N LYS A 182 -0.47 10.08 43.40
CA LYS A 182 0.29 11.27 42.95
C LYS A 182 -0.03 12.55 43.73
N SER A 183 -1.02 12.55 44.60
CA SER A 183 -1.24 13.68 45.51
C SER A 183 -0.11 13.87 46.52
N LEU A 184 0.85 12.95 46.60
CA LEU A 184 1.99 12.98 47.51
C LEU A 184 3.34 13.37 46.86
N VAL A 185 3.42 13.44 45.51
CA VAL A 185 4.65 13.82 44.83
C VAL A 185 4.32 14.80 43.70
N GLY A 186 4.50 16.06 43.95
CA GLY A 186 4.32 17.13 42.95
C GLY A 186 5.37 17.03 41.83
N ARG A 187 4.93 16.64 40.63
CA ARG A 187 5.71 16.80 39.39
C ARG A 187 4.80 16.90 38.16
N ASP A 188 5.05 17.93 37.48
CA ASP A 188 4.82 18.46 36.13
C ASP A 188 3.76 17.89 35.15
N THR A 189 3.00 18.86 34.65
CA THR A 189 1.87 18.76 33.73
C THR A 189 2.27 18.76 32.25
N ASP A 190 3.55 18.94 31.88
CA ASP A 190 3.99 19.17 30.49
C ASP A 190 4.02 17.91 29.62
N GLU A 191 4.34 16.74 30.17
CA GLU A 191 4.40 15.48 29.39
C GLU A 191 3.02 14.96 28.93
N ARG A 192 1.95 15.40 29.61
CA ARG A 192 0.59 15.05 29.20
C ARG A 192 0.18 15.66 27.86
N ASP A 193 0.81 16.75 27.49
CA ASP A 193 0.49 17.56 26.32
C ASP A 193 1.17 16.99 25.04
N GLU A 194 2.38 16.44 25.12
CA GLU A 194 3.13 15.93 23.96
C GLU A 194 2.54 14.66 23.35
N SER A 195 2.14 13.69 24.19
CA SER A 195 1.51 12.45 23.69
C SER A 195 0.14 12.70 23.08
N GLY A 196 -0.62 13.68 23.59
CA GLY A 196 -1.88 14.15 22.99
C GLY A 196 -1.64 14.79 21.63
N LYS A 197 -0.64 15.65 21.52
CA LYS A 197 -0.25 16.34 20.27
C LYS A 197 0.23 15.36 19.19
N ALA A 198 1.02 14.33 19.55
CA ALA A 198 1.47 13.31 18.61
C ALA A 198 0.28 12.53 18.02
N LEU A 199 -0.71 12.23 18.85
CA LEU A 199 -1.91 11.54 18.47
C LEU A 199 -2.83 12.36 17.57
N GLU A 200 -3.02 13.63 17.91
CA GLU A 200 -3.76 14.57 17.06
C GLU A 200 -3.08 14.79 15.72
N LYS A 201 -1.75 14.86 15.71
CA LYS A 201 -0.96 14.94 14.48
C LYS A 201 -1.16 13.71 13.60
N LEU A 202 -1.09 12.50 14.16
CA LEU A 202 -1.32 11.26 13.42
C LEU A 202 -2.75 11.23 12.84
N LYS A 203 -3.75 11.60 13.62
CA LYS A 203 -5.14 11.68 13.15
C LYS A 203 -5.29 12.68 12.00
N ALA A 204 -4.68 13.86 12.12
CA ALA A 204 -4.71 14.88 11.06
C ALA A 204 -4.01 14.39 9.78
N THR A 205 -2.89 13.66 9.91
CA THR A 205 -2.16 13.08 8.78
C THR A 205 -3.00 12.01 8.07
N VAL A 206 -3.65 11.12 8.82
CA VAL A 206 -4.55 10.09 8.26
C VAL A 206 -5.73 10.72 7.51
N GLU A 207 -6.35 11.75 8.10
CA GLU A 207 -7.48 12.43 7.47
C GLU A 207 -7.07 13.15 6.17
N LYS A 208 -5.93 13.81 6.16
CA LYS A 208 -5.36 14.41 4.93
C LYS A 208 -5.10 13.37 3.84
N ALA A 209 -4.52 12.22 4.21
CA ALA A 209 -4.27 11.16 3.24
C ALA A 209 -5.57 10.57 2.69
N ARG A 210 -6.61 10.42 3.51
CA ARG A 210 -7.94 10.01 3.05
C ARG A 210 -8.47 10.99 2.00
N VAL A 211 -8.40 12.30 2.26
CA VAL A 211 -8.81 13.33 1.31
C VAL A 211 -8.01 13.26 0.01
N GLU A 212 -6.70 13.04 0.07
CA GLU A 212 -5.86 12.90 -1.13
C GLU A 212 -6.19 11.62 -1.92
N LEU A 213 -6.36 10.50 -1.23
CA LEU A 213 -6.65 9.21 -1.86
C LEU A 213 -8.06 9.12 -2.44
N SER A 214 -9.05 9.83 -1.89
CA SER A 214 -10.40 9.93 -2.44
C SER A 214 -10.53 10.99 -3.54
N ASN A 215 -9.52 11.83 -3.75
CA ASN A 215 -9.54 12.85 -4.77
C ASN A 215 -9.36 12.25 -6.18
N LYS A 216 -10.45 12.18 -6.95
CA LYS A 216 -10.46 11.62 -8.31
C LYS A 216 -9.52 12.31 -9.30
N ASP A 217 -9.13 13.56 -9.05
CA ASP A 217 -8.23 14.29 -9.95
C ASP A 217 -6.76 14.00 -9.66
N ARG A 218 -6.45 13.50 -8.46
CA ARG A 218 -5.08 13.23 -8.00
C ARG A 218 -4.77 11.75 -7.83
N THR A 219 -5.76 10.92 -7.60
CA THR A 219 -5.60 9.49 -7.29
C THR A 219 -6.36 8.63 -8.28
N SER A 220 -5.83 7.46 -8.57
CA SER A 220 -6.55 6.36 -9.19
C SER A 220 -6.04 5.02 -8.66
N PHE A 221 -6.98 4.15 -8.33
CA PHE A 221 -6.67 2.75 -8.05
C PHE A 221 -6.82 1.93 -9.33
N VAL A 222 -5.89 1.02 -9.57
CA VAL A 222 -5.85 0.14 -10.74
C VAL A 222 -5.90 -1.31 -10.26
N PRO A 223 -7.08 -1.93 -10.21
CA PRO A 223 -7.21 -3.35 -9.92
C PRO A 223 -6.47 -4.19 -10.97
N VAL A 224 -5.70 -5.17 -10.50
CA VAL A 224 -5.02 -6.18 -11.33
C VAL A 224 -5.61 -7.54 -11.01
N MET A 225 -6.08 -8.24 -12.03
CA MET A 225 -6.68 -9.56 -11.91
C MET A 225 -6.22 -10.49 -13.04
N ILE A 226 -6.52 -11.77 -12.91
CA ILE A 226 -6.35 -12.79 -13.96
C ILE A 226 -7.73 -13.36 -14.31
N PRO A 227 -7.91 -13.93 -15.51
CA PRO A 227 -9.21 -14.47 -15.93
C PRO A 227 -9.49 -15.84 -15.30
N GLU A 228 -9.75 -15.84 -13.98
CA GLU A 228 -10.09 -16.99 -13.15
C GLU A 228 -11.24 -16.65 -12.18
N ALA A 229 -12.11 -17.60 -11.86
CA ALA A 229 -13.32 -17.40 -11.05
C ALA A 229 -13.02 -16.72 -9.71
N MET A 230 -12.06 -17.25 -8.94
CA MET A 230 -11.69 -16.64 -7.64
C MET A 230 -11.14 -15.22 -7.76
N ALA A 231 -10.49 -14.90 -8.88
CA ALA A 231 -9.96 -13.55 -9.08
C ALA A 231 -11.12 -12.56 -9.37
N VAL A 232 -12.16 -12.98 -10.08
CA VAL A 232 -13.37 -12.18 -10.30
C VAL A 232 -14.05 -11.86 -8.98
N GLU A 233 -14.36 -12.87 -8.15
CA GLU A 233 -15.01 -12.69 -6.84
C GLU A 233 -14.21 -11.75 -5.92
N GLN A 234 -12.88 -11.94 -5.85
CA GLN A 234 -12.03 -11.10 -5.01
C GLN A 234 -11.92 -9.67 -5.54
N THR A 235 -12.02 -9.48 -6.86
CA THR A 235 -12.05 -8.15 -7.45
C THR A 235 -13.37 -7.43 -7.15
N GLU A 236 -14.50 -8.13 -7.15
CA GLU A 236 -15.79 -7.55 -6.73
C GLU A 236 -15.76 -7.08 -5.27
N MET A 237 -15.20 -7.90 -4.37
CA MET A 237 -15.01 -7.50 -2.97
C MET A 237 -14.09 -6.28 -2.85
N LEU A 238 -13.01 -6.25 -3.63
CA LEU A 238 -12.08 -5.12 -3.66
C LEU A 238 -12.77 -3.85 -4.16
N LEU A 239 -13.51 -3.93 -5.26
CA LEU A 239 -14.24 -2.78 -5.82
C LEU A 239 -15.31 -2.26 -4.86
N THR A 240 -16.04 -3.15 -4.17
CA THR A 240 -17.03 -2.78 -3.15
C THR A 240 -16.36 -1.94 -2.04
N ALA A 241 -15.23 -2.40 -1.53
CA ALA A 241 -14.54 -1.69 -0.48
C ALA A 241 -13.89 -0.38 -0.99
N LEU A 242 -13.35 -0.34 -2.20
CA LEU A 242 -12.85 0.91 -2.80
C LEU A 242 -13.97 1.94 -2.95
N TYR A 243 -15.18 1.49 -3.29
CA TYR A 243 -16.36 2.34 -3.37
C TYR A 243 -16.77 2.88 -1.98
N GLU A 244 -16.79 2.04 -0.94
CA GLU A 244 -17.09 2.45 0.44
C GLU A 244 -16.11 3.53 0.96
N PHE A 245 -14.84 3.45 0.54
CA PHE A 245 -13.81 4.44 0.89
C PHE A 245 -13.67 5.59 -0.11
N GLU A 246 -14.57 5.67 -1.09
CA GLU A 246 -14.57 6.71 -2.14
C GLU A 246 -13.27 6.77 -2.95
N ILE A 247 -12.52 5.64 -3.04
CA ILE A 247 -11.28 5.56 -3.81
C ILE A 247 -11.59 5.42 -5.30
N PRO A 248 -11.12 6.35 -6.15
CA PRO A 248 -11.48 6.35 -7.56
C PRO A 248 -10.81 5.21 -8.32
N VAL A 249 -11.61 4.50 -9.12
CA VAL A 249 -11.18 3.46 -10.06
C VAL A 249 -11.65 3.85 -11.45
N SER A 250 -10.75 3.89 -12.42
CA SER A 250 -11.09 4.18 -13.82
C SER A 250 -10.56 3.13 -14.80
N ASN A 251 -9.49 2.45 -14.42
CA ASN A 251 -8.79 1.46 -15.22
C ASN A 251 -8.66 0.16 -14.43
N MET A 252 -8.69 -0.96 -15.16
CA MET A 252 -8.47 -2.30 -14.61
C MET A 252 -7.56 -3.10 -15.55
N ILE A 253 -6.68 -3.91 -15.00
CA ILE A 253 -5.78 -4.76 -15.76
C ILE A 253 -6.21 -6.22 -15.61
N VAL A 254 -6.41 -6.88 -16.75
CA VAL A 254 -6.61 -8.33 -16.84
C VAL A 254 -5.33 -8.93 -17.38
N ASN A 255 -4.56 -9.56 -16.50
CA ASN A 255 -3.21 -10.04 -16.77
C ASN A 255 -3.17 -11.55 -17.08
N MET A 256 -2.05 -12.02 -17.61
CA MET A 256 -1.74 -13.44 -17.85
C MET A 256 -2.74 -14.13 -18.79
N ILE A 257 -3.15 -13.45 -19.84
CA ILE A 257 -4.03 -14.00 -20.85
C ILE A 257 -3.23 -14.90 -21.80
N LEU A 258 -3.63 -16.14 -21.93
CA LEU A 258 -3.00 -17.08 -22.87
C LEU A 258 -3.10 -16.57 -24.32
N PRO A 259 -2.07 -16.82 -25.14
CA PRO A 259 -2.07 -16.41 -26.54
C PRO A 259 -3.22 -17.06 -27.33
N GLN A 260 -3.54 -16.47 -28.50
CA GLN A 260 -4.65 -16.97 -29.34
C GLN A 260 -4.33 -18.36 -29.88
N GLU A 261 -3.10 -18.59 -30.30
CA GLU A 261 -2.63 -19.86 -30.84
C GLU A 261 -1.96 -20.68 -29.75
N VAL A 262 -2.55 -21.82 -29.42
CA VAL A 262 -2.02 -22.80 -28.49
C VAL A 262 -2.00 -24.18 -29.16
N SER A 263 -0.92 -24.94 -28.97
CA SER A 263 -0.66 -26.16 -29.74
C SER A 263 -0.84 -27.46 -28.95
N CYS A 264 -1.25 -27.37 -27.67
CA CYS A 264 -1.42 -28.56 -26.85
C CYS A 264 -2.78 -28.59 -26.18
N LYS A 265 -3.37 -29.82 -25.97
CA LYS A 265 -4.69 -30.03 -25.33
C LYS A 265 -4.83 -29.37 -23.96
N PHE A 266 -3.76 -29.34 -23.17
CA PHE A 266 -3.79 -28.69 -21.86
C PHE A 266 -3.95 -27.18 -22.03
N CYS A 267 -3.17 -26.55 -22.90
CA CYS A 267 -3.25 -25.11 -23.16
C CYS A 267 -4.61 -24.74 -23.80
N GLU A 268 -5.15 -25.56 -24.68
CA GLU A 268 -6.48 -25.37 -25.28
C GLU A 268 -7.58 -25.38 -24.20
N SER A 269 -7.52 -26.33 -23.26
CA SER A 269 -8.49 -26.42 -22.16
C SER A 269 -8.38 -25.21 -21.21
N ARG A 270 -7.15 -24.79 -20.90
CA ARG A 270 -6.90 -23.59 -20.07
C ARG A 270 -7.40 -22.32 -20.77
N LYS A 271 -7.12 -22.19 -22.07
CA LYS A 271 -7.60 -21.06 -22.86
C LYS A 271 -9.13 -21.01 -22.92
N ALA A 272 -9.79 -22.12 -23.20
CA ALA A 272 -11.26 -22.18 -23.22
C ALA A 272 -11.88 -21.77 -21.86
N MET A 273 -11.21 -22.11 -20.75
CA MET A 273 -11.61 -21.65 -19.42
C MET A 273 -11.42 -20.14 -19.28
N GLN A 274 -10.24 -19.61 -19.64
CA GLN A 274 -9.95 -18.17 -19.57
C GLN A 274 -10.90 -17.37 -20.46
N ASP A 275 -11.20 -17.82 -21.67
CA ASP A 275 -12.09 -17.11 -22.61
C ASP A 275 -13.52 -16.95 -22.04
N ARG A 276 -14.00 -17.92 -21.25
CA ARG A 276 -15.27 -17.79 -20.53
C ARG A 276 -15.21 -16.67 -19.49
N HIS A 277 -14.17 -16.65 -18.65
CA HIS A 277 -14.02 -15.62 -17.63
C HIS A 277 -13.71 -14.25 -18.24
N LEU A 278 -12.97 -14.17 -19.36
CA LEU A 278 -12.76 -12.92 -20.07
C LEU A 278 -14.07 -12.32 -20.60
N LYS A 279 -14.96 -13.15 -21.15
CA LYS A 279 -16.29 -12.69 -21.57
C LYS A 279 -17.10 -12.15 -20.40
N GLU A 280 -17.02 -12.82 -19.24
CA GLU A 280 -17.70 -12.40 -18.02
C GLU A 280 -17.09 -11.07 -17.49
N ILE A 281 -15.78 -10.96 -17.39
CA ILE A 281 -15.05 -9.75 -16.97
C ILE A 281 -15.42 -8.56 -17.87
N ARG A 282 -15.41 -8.75 -19.19
CA ARG A 282 -15.80 -7.70 -20.14
C ARG A 282 -17.26 -7.29 -19.93
N ARG A 283 -18.16 -8.25 -19.74
CA ARG A 283 -19.60 -7.98 -19.49
C ARG A 283 -19.82 -7.22 -18.18
N LEU A 284 -19.06 -7.53 -17.12
CA LEU A 284 -19.23 -6.92 -15.79
C LEU A 284 -18.62 -5.52 -15.72
N TYR A 285 -17.49 -5.30 -16.38
CA TYR A 285 -16.63 -4.16 -16.07
C TYR A 285 -16.38 -3.18 -17.23
N SER A 286 -16.57 -3.58 -18.52
CA SER A 286 -16.21 -2.71 -19.66
C SER A 286 -17.02 -1.43 -19.79
N ASP A 287 -18.22 -1.38 -19.24
CA ASP A 287 -19.06 -0.18 -19.25
C ASP A 287 -18.65 0.84 -18.18
N GLN A 288 -17.98 0.39 -17.13
CA GLN A 288 -17.60 1.21 -15.99
C GLN A 288 -16.10 1.56 -15.97
N PHE A 289 -15.26 0.62 -16.42
CA PHE A 289 -13.82 0.73 -16.36
C PHE A 289 -13.16 0.49 -17.72
N ARG A 290 -12.04 1.16 -17.97
CA ARG A 290 -11.19 0.80 -19.10
C ARG A 290 -10.40 -0.46 -18.79
N LEU A 291 -10.63 -1.53 -19.52
CA LEU A 291 -9.90 -2.78 -19.39
C LEU A 291 -8.63 -2.74 -20.23
N THR A 292 -7.49 -3.07 -19.61
CA THR A 292 -6.21 -3.34 -20.28
C THR A 292 -5.92 -4.83 -20.16
N GLU A 293 -5.88 -5.51 -21.28
CA GLU A 293 -5.64 -6.97 -21.36
C GLU A 293 -4.17 -7.21 -21.68
N LEU A 294 -3.47 -7.94 -20.78
CA LEU A 294 -2.06 -8.25 -20.92
C LEU A 294 -1.85 -9.75 -21.21
N PRO A 295 -1.00 -10.10 -22.18
CA PRO A 295 -0.70 -11.48 -22.46
C PRO A 295 0.10 -12.13 -21.32
N LEU A 296 -0.02 -13.45 -21.18
CA LEU A 296 0.96 -14.24 -20.45
C LEU A 296 2.26 -14.25 -21.25
N LEU A 297 3.30 -13.66 -20.67
CA LEU A 297 4.62 -13.66 -21.28
C LEU A 297 5.28 -15.04 -21.15
N ASP A 298 6.20 -15.33 -22.05
CA ASP A 298 6.98 -16.57 -22.09
C ASP A 298 8.13 -16.60 -21.08
N SER A 299 8.41 -15.45 -20.48
CA SER A 299 9.46 -15.25 -19.50
C SER A 299 8.94 -14.52 -18.25
N GLU A 300 9.65 -14.67 -17.14
CA GLU A 300 9.39 -13.94 -15.91
C GLU A 300 9.69 -12.44 -16.11
N VAL A 301 8.80 -11.57 -15.64
CA VAL A 301 9.03 -10.12 -15.64
C VAL A 301 10.01 -9.80 -14.51
N ARG A 302 11.29 -9.80 -14.83
CA ARG A 302 12.38 -9.56 -13.90
C ARG A 302 13.54 -8.85 -14.57
N GLY A 303 14.12 -7.87 -13.89
CA GLY A 303 15.11 -6.97 -14.49
C GLY A 303 14.49 -5.91 -15.41
N ILE A 304 15.24 -4.83 -15.62
CA ILE A 304 14.74 -3.63 -16.31
C ILE A 304 14.28 -3.93 -17.74
N ASP A 305 14.98 -4.80 -18.47
CA ASP A 305 14.65 -5.11 -19.86
C ASP A 305 13.28 -5.80 -19.99
N GLN A 306 12.97 -6.73 -19.09
CA GLN A 306 11.66 -7.40 -19.06
C GLN A 306 10.55 -6.47 -18.60
N ILE A 307 10.85 -5.55 -17.68
CA ILE A 307 9.91 -4.52 -17.28
C ILE A 307 9.59 -3.58 -18.45
N ILE A 308 10.61 -3.13 -19.21
CA ILE A 308 10.44 -2.34 -20.43
C ILE A 308 9.66 -3.13 -21.48
N HIS A 309 9.90 -4.44 -21.62
CA HIS A 309 9.12 -5.28 -22.53
C HIS A 309 7.63 -5.28 -22.15
N LEU A 310 7.30 -5.38 -20.85
CA LEU A 310 5.92 -5.33 -20.37
C LEU A 310 5.26 -3.96 -20.63
N THR A 311 6.01 -2.84 -20.61
CA THR A 311 5.45 -1.51 -20.91
C THR A 311 4.81 -1.43 -22.29
N LYS A 312 5.34 -2.17 -23.28
CA LYS A 312 4.79 -2.19 -24.65
C LYS A 312 3.36 -2.72 -24.69
N PHE A 313 3.04 -3.72 -23.86
CA PHE A 313 1.69 -4.25 -23.78
C PHE A 313 0.77 -3.40 -22.89
N LEU A 314 1.34 -2.71 -21.92
CA LEU A 314 0.58 -1.92 -20.95
C LEU A 314 0.19 -0.55 -21.52
N PHE A 315 1.01 0.06 -22.36
CA PHE A 315 0.88 1.45 -22.81
C PHE A 315 0.84 1.63 -24.34
N GLU A 316 1.47 0.75 -25.11
CA GLU A 316 1.50 0.85 -26.55
C GLU A 316 0.37 0.00 -27.18
N LYS A 317 -0.63 0.63 -27.77
CA LYS A 317 -1.64 -0.01 -28.62
C LYS A 317 -1.68 0.68 -29.97
#